data_638d06de6d394d1576b6f527276022a4
#
_entry.id   638d06de6d394d1576b6f527276022a4
#
_cell.length_a   1.000
_cell.length_b   1.000
_cell.length_c   1.000
_cell.angle_alpha   90.00
_cell.angle_beta   90.00
_cell.angle_gamma   90.00
#
_symmetry.space_group_name_H-M   'P 1'
#
loop_
_entity.id
_entity.type
_entity.pdbx_description
1 polymer ?
#
loop_
_entity_poly.entity_id
_entity_poly.type
_entity_poly.pdbx_seq_one_letter_code
_entity_poly.pdbx_strand_id
1 'polypeptide(L)'
;MLESLQKLLGENKVSTSTSVLNEHSIDKWHASARPEVVVFAESTEDVSKTLAYAHENEIPVTTRGAGIGYVGGCVPTRGGIALSVMGLNRILDVAPQDGVIVTQPGVITVEVQNAAAKHGWYYPPDPASLKECSIGGNIATNAGGPRCLKYGVTRSYVLGLEVVLADGRVLRTGGRN
;
A
#
# COMPACT_ATOMS: atom_id res chain seq x y z
N MET A 1 -0.96 20.73 11.71
CA MET A 1 -0.95 19.49 10.93
C MET A 1 -2.37 19.02 10.59
N LEU A 2 -3.24 18.69 11.57
CA LEU A 2 -4.60 18.18 11.30
C LEU A 2 -5.40 19.09 10.36
N GLU A 3 -5.61 20.34 10.74
CA GLU A 3 -6.38 21.31 9.95
C GLU A 3 -5.83 21.51 8.53
N SER A 4 -4.50 21.55 8.38
CA SER A 4 -3.86 21.70 7.07
C SER A 4 -4.12 20.50 6.18
N LEU A 5 -4.02 19.28 6.72
CA LEU A 5 -4.31 18.06 5.98
C LEU A 5 -5.80 17.93 5.64
N GLN A 6 -6.68 18.31 6.55
CA GLN A 6 -8.12 18.32 6.31
C GLN A 6 -8.52 19.32 5.21
N LYS A 7 -7.91 20.50 5.20
CA LYS A 7 -8.10 21.49 4.13
C LYS A 7 -7.56 20.99 2.78
N LEU A 8 -6.48 20.24 2.78
CA LEU A 8 -5.81 19.76 1.57
C LEU A 8 -6.51 18.56 0.93
N LEU A 9 -7.04 17.64 1.75
CA LEU A 9 -7.53 16.33 1.34
C LEU A 9 -9.04 16.13 1.54
N GLY A 10 -9.65 16.91 2.43
CA GLY A 10 -11.00 16.75 2.94
C GLY A 10 -11.02 16.14 4.35
N GLU A 11 -12.00 16.55 5.15
CA GLU A 11 -12.12 16.15 6.56
C GLU A 11 -12.29 14.64 6.75
N ASN A 12 -13.01 13.98 5.84
CA ASN A 12 -13.29 12.56 5.89
C ASN A 12 -12.07 11.66 5.63
N LYS A 13 -10.99 12.22 5.08
CA LYS A 13 -9.74 11.49 4.77
C LYS A 13 -8.67 11.60 5.85
N VAL A 14 -8.93 12.36 6.91
CA VAL A 14 -7.92 12.62 7.95
C VAL A 14 -8.51 12.38 9.34
N SER A 15 -7.85 11.58 10.15
CA SER A 15 -8.34 11.24 11.50
C SER A 15 -7.25 11.32 12.55
N THR A 16 -7.65 11.84 13.73
CA THR A 16 -6.88 11.80 14.98
C THR A 16 -7.63 11.06 16.07
N SER A 17 -8.72 10.36 15.74
CA SER A 17 -9.48 9.62 16.74
C SER A 17 -8.61 8.52 17.37
N THR A 18 -8.74 8.34 18.69
CA THR A 18 -7.90 7.40 19.45
C THR A 18 -8.00 5.97 18.91
N SER A 19 -9.19 5.53 18.49
CA SER A 19 -9.39 4.19 17.91
C SER A 19 -8.60 4.01 16.62
N VAL A 20 -8.68 4.99 15.70
CA VAL A 20 -7.96 4.98 14.42
C VAL A 20 -6.44 5.04 14.61
N LEU A 21 -5.96 5.91 15.51
CA LEU A 21 -4.53 6.00 15.80
C LEU A 21 -4.00 4.68 16.39
N ASN A 22 -4.75 4.04 17.29
CA ASN A 22 -4.35 2.76 17.88
C ASN A 22 -4.32 1.63 16.83
N GLU A 23 -5.31 1.55 15.95
CA GLU A 23 -5.34 0.59 14.85
C GLU A 23 -4.13 0.73 13.92
N HIS A 24 -3.71 1.98 13.66
CA HIS A 24 -2.59 2.27 12.76
C HIS A 24 -1.23 2.33 13.48
N SER A 25 -1.18 2.02 14.77
CA SER A 25 0.05 2.03 15.57
C SER A 25 0.81 0.71 15.58
N ILE A 26 0.19 -0.41 15.20
CA ILE A 26 0.75 -1.74 15.38
C ILE A 26 0.84 -2.51 14.06
N ASP A 27 1.77 -3.47 14.01
CA ASP A 27 1.82 -4.51 12.97
C ASP A 27 1.28 -5.86 13.51
N LYS A 28 1.37 -6.91 12.72
CA LYS A 28 0.92 -8.26 13.11
C LYS A 28 1.80 -8.89 14.21
N TRP A 29 3.02 -8.42 14.40
CA TRP A 29 3.99 -8.93 15.38
C TRP A 29 4.06 -8.07 16.64
N HIS A 30 3.09 -7.18 16.84
CA HIS A 30 2.95 -6.31 18.01
C HIS A 30 4.05 -5.22 18.17
N ALA A 31 4.88 -4.96 17.16
CA ALA A 31 5.66 -3.73 17.14
C ALA A 31 4.68 -2.56 17.15
N SER A 32 4.89 -1.59 18.02
CA SER A 32 3.91 -0.51 18.24
C SER A 32 4.58 0.85 18.39
N ALA A 33 4.06 1.83 17.66
CA ALA A 33 4.31 3.25 17.86
C ALA A 33 3.12 4.04 17.30
N ARG A 34 2.68 5.08 18.03
CA ARG A 34 1.48 5.81 17.71
C ARG A 34 1.77 6.93 16.71
N PRO A 35 1.04 7.04 15.58
CA PRO A 35 1.10 8.21 14.71
C PRO A 35 0.41 9.41 15.37
N GLU A 36 0.69 10.61 14.88
CA GLU A 36 -0.03 11.83 15.30
C GLU A 36 -1.34 11.98 14.53
N VAL A 37 -1.37 11.51 13.27
CA VAL A 37 -2.54 11.56 12.40
C VAL A 37 -2.53 10.39 11.43
N VAL A 38 -3.71 9.94 11.04
CA VAL A 38 -3.90 8.97 9.95
C VAL A 38 -4.52 9.66 8.76
N VAL A 39 -3.94 9.45 7.58
CA VAL A 39 -4.49 9.88 6.28
C VAL A 39 -4.95 8.65 5.52
N PHE A 40 -6.18 8.67 5.04
CA PHE A 40 -6.79 7.63 4.19
C PHE A 40 -6.78 8.10 2.75
N ALA A 41 -5.80 7.67 1.97
CA ALA A 41 -5.70 8.03 0.57
C ALA A 41 -6.64 7.17 -0.29
N GLU A 42 -7.38 7.82 -1.20
CA GLU A 42 -8.29 7.21 -2.15
C GLU A 42 -7.84 7.42 -3.61
N SER A 43 -6.80 8.23 -3.81
CA SER A 43 -6.23 8.53 -5.12
C SER A 43 -4.70 8.72 -5.05
N THR A 44 -4.02 8.59 -6.19
CA THR A 44 -2.59 8.96 -6.32
C THR A 44 -2.37 10.42 -5.94
N GLU A 45 -3.33 11.29 -6.24
CA GLU A 45 -3.27 12.71 -5.89
C GLU A 45 -3.27 12.93 -4.37
N ASP A 46 -4.09 12.18 -3.62
CA ASP A 46 -4.09 12.25 -2.14
C ASP A 46 -2.73 11.85 -1.57
N VAL A 47 -2.12 10.79 -2.11
CA VAL A 47 -0.77 10.35 -1.72
C VAL A 47 0.25 11.44 -2.04
N SER A 48 0.21 12.00 -3.26
CA SER A 48 1.11 13.06 -3.71
C SER A 48 1.02 14.30 -2.82
N LYS A 49 -0.19 14.80 -2.58
CA LYS A 49 -0.42 15.96 -1.71
C LYS A 49 0.05 15.72 -0.28
N THR A 50 -0.21 14.53 0.27
CA THR A 50 0.22 14.17 1.62
C THR A 50 1.73 14.16 1.74
N LEU A 51 2.43 13.54 0.78
CA LEU A 51 3.89 13.45 0.79
C LEU A 51 4.55 14.81 0.56
N ALA A 52 4.05 15.62 -0.39
CA ALA A 52 4.53 16.98 -0.61
C ALA A 52 4.41 17.84 0.65
N TYR A 53 3.23 17.84 1.28
CA TYR A 53 3.00 18.55 2.54
C TYR A 53 3.95 18.07 3.64
N ALA A 54 4.12 16.76 3.79
CA ALA A 54 5.00 16.19 4.79
C ALA A 54 6.47 16.56 4.55
N HIS A 55 6.90 16.55 3.29
CA HIS A 55 8.25 16.94 2.88
C HIS A 55 8.54 18.41 3.20
N GLU A 56 7.65 19.32 2.82
CA GLU A 56 7.78 20.76 3.08
C GLU A 56 7.82 21.10 4.58
N ASN A 57 7.19 20.29 5.42
CA ASN A 57 7.09 20.51 6.86
C ASN A 57 7.99 19.56 7.68
N GLU A 58 8.85 18.78 7.04
CA GLU A 58 9.77 17.81 7.68
C GLU A 58 9.06 16.79 8.59
N ILE A 59 7.81 16.41 8.23
CA ILE A 59 6.99 15.47 8.99
C ILE A 59 7.28 14.03 8.55
N PRO A 60 7.60 13.11 9.47
CA PRO A 60 7.74 11.69 9.13
C PRO A 60 6.45 11.09 8.56
N VAL A 61 6.56 10.28 7.51
CA VAL A 61 5.44 9.53 6.95
C VAL A 61 5.75 8.04 6.98
N THR A 62 4.79 7.26 7.45
CA THR A 62 4.83 5.80 7.39
C THR A 62 3.68 5.32 6.54
N THR A 63 3.99 4.76 5.36
CA THR A 63 2.97 4.18 4.49
C THR A 63 2.47 2.86 5.05
N ARG A 64 1.15 2.67 5.04
CA ARG A 64 0.49 1.48 5.56
C ARG A 64 -0.47 0.90 4.52
N GLY A 65 -0.23 -0.36 4.13
CA GLY A 65 -1.22 -1.21 3.48
C GLY A 65 -2.10 -1.91 4.53
N ALA A 66 -2.33 -3.19 4.39
CA ALA A 66 -3.16 -3.97 5.32
C ALA A 66 -2.58 -4.13 6.75
N GLY A 67 -1.32 -3.76 6.97
CA GLY A 67 -0.69 -3.82 8.30
C GLY A 67 -0.32 -5.24 8.78
N ILE A 68 -0.23 -6.19 7.85
CA ILE A 68 -0.01 -7.64 8.13
C ILE A 68 1.46 -8.03 8.17
N GLY A 69 2.37 -7.07 8.05
CA GLY A 69 3.81 -7.31 8.11
C GLY A 69 4.30 -7.69 9.52
N TYR A 70 5.52 -8.29 9.58
CA TYR A 70 6.14 -8.75 10.83
C TYR A 70 7.43 -7.98 11.18
N VAL A 71 7.79 -6.98 10.38
CA VAL A 71 9.11 -6.32 10.48
C VAL A 71 9.03 -4.84 10.90
N GLY A 72 7.87 -4.41 11.36
CA GLY A 72 7.67 -3.01 11.80
C GLY A 72 7.58 -1.99 10.66
N GLY A 73 7.62 -2.40 9.38
CA GLY A 73 7.67 -1.48 8.24
C GLY A 73 6.47 -0.55 8.09
N CYS A 74 5.32 -0.90 8.68
CA CYS A 74 4.12 -0.06 8.70
C CYS A 74 3.86 0.62 10.06
N VAL A 75 4.83 0.54 10.99
CA VAL A 75 4.72 1.13 12.34
C VAL A 75 5.39 2.49 12.35
N PRO A 76 4.68 3.58 12.70
CA PRO A 76 5.21 4.94 12.66
C PRO A 76 6.12 5.24 13.84
N THR A 77 7.31 4.61 13.90
CA THR A 77 8.27 4.69 15.00
C THR A 77 8.80 6.10 15.30
N ARG A 78 8.59 7.03 14.37
CA ARG A 78 8.97 8.45 14.50
C ARG A 78 7.74 9.37 14.65
N GLY A 79 6.56 8.81 14.92
CA GLY A 79 5.31 9.58 14.95
C GLY A 79 4.89 10.06 13.57
N GLY A 80 4.39 11.27 13.47
CA GLY A 80 3.99 11.91 12.23
C GLY A 80 2.74 11.30 11.60
N ILE A 81 2.74 11.14 10.28
CA ILE A 81 1.60 10.70 9.47
C ILE A 81 1.67 9.19 9.22
N ALA A 82 0.63 8.45 9.59
CA ALA A 82 0.37 7.13 9.03
C ALA A 82 -0.49 7.27 7.76
N LEU A 83 0.11 7.00 6.60
CA LEU A 83 -0.57 7.12 5.30
C LEU A 83 -1.13 5.77 4.88
N SER A 84 -2.43 5.57 5.08
CA SER A 84 -3.14 4.37 4.66
C SER A 84 -3.46 4.43 3.17
N VAL A 85 -3.05 3.40 2.43
CA VAL A 85 -3.35 3.24 1.00
C VAL A 85 -4.45 2.20 0.75
N MET A 86 -5.15 1.76 1.80
CA MET A 86 -6.21 0.75 1.67
C MET A 86 -7.45 1.24 0.90
N GLY A 87 -7.66 2.55 0.79
CA GLY A 87 -8.69 3.13 -0.06
C GLY A 87 -8.40 3.00 -1.57
N LEU A 88 -7.15 2.74 -1.94
CA LEU A 88 -6.70 2.46 -3.29
C LEU A 88 -6.82 0.96 -3.57
N ASN A 89 -8.02 0.43 -3.72
CA ASN A 89 -8.32 -1.01 -3.70
C ASN A 89 -9.01 -1.54 -4.96
N ARG A 90 -8.81 -0.90 -6.10
CA ARG A 90 -9.42 -1.32 -7.37
C ARG A 90 -8.44 -2.07 -8.26
N ILE A 91 -8.91 -3.14 -8.91
CA ILE A 91 -8.29 -3.70 -10.11
C ILE A 91 -8.72 -2.79 -11.26
N LEU A 92 -7.76 -2.13 -11.89
CA LEU A 92 -7.99 -1.11 -12.91
C LEU A 92 -8.15 -1.71 -14.30
N ASP A 93 -7.41 -2.78 -14.58
CA ASP A 93 -7.43 -3.46 -15.87
C ASP A 93 -7.00 -4.92 -15.72
N VAL A 94 -7.57 -5.78 -16.55
CA VAL A 94 -7.14 -7.16 -16.74
C VAL A 94 -6.95 -7.37 -18.24
N ALA A 95 -5.71 -7.56 -18.66
CA ALA A 95 -5.33 -7.79 -20.06
C ALA A 95 -4.82 -9.23 -20.25
N PRO A 96 -5.70 -10.22 -20.48
CA PRO A 96 -5.29 -11.63 -20.58
C PRO A 96 -4.36 -11.90 -21.76
N GLN A 97 -4.47 -11.13 -22.84
CA GLN A 97 -3.61 -11.28 -24.04
C GLN A 97 -2.14 -10.99 -23.71
N ASP A 98 -1.92 -10.03 -22.78
CA ASP A 98 -0.59 -9.61 -22.35
C ASP A 98 -0.14 -10.35 -21.08
N GLY A 99 -1.03 -11.14 -20.44
CA GLY A 99 -0.79 -11.77 -19.14
C GLY A 99 -0.61 -10.75 -18.00
N VAL A 100 -1.29 -9.59 -18.09
CA VAL A 100 -1.09 -8.45 -17.18
C VAL A 100 -2.37 -8.10 -16.44
N ILE A 101 -2.23 -7.77 -15.14
CA ILE A 101 -3.24 -7.11 -14.33
C ILE A 101 -2.68 -5.78 -13.84
N VAL A 102 -3.45 -4.70 -14.02
CA VAL A 102 -3.15 -3.39 -13.45
C VAL A 102 -4.02 -3.19 -12.20
N THR A 103 -3.37 -2.98 -11.07
CA THR A 103 -4.06 -2.92 -9.78
C THR A 103 -3.55 -1.78 -8.91
N GLN A 104 -4.41 -1.27 -8.05
CA GLN A 104 -4.05 -0.34 -6.99
C GLN A 104 -3.44 -1.09 -5.79
N PRO A 105 -2.62 -0.42 -4.95
CA PRO A 105 -1.82 -1.08 -3.91
C PRO A 105 -2.63 -1.70 -2.77
N GLY A 106 -3.84 -1.22 -2.50
CA GLY A 106 -4.72 -1.70 -1.44
C GLY A 106 -5.52 -2.95 -1.79
N VAL A 107 -5.48 -3.44 -3.04
CA VAL A 107 -6.17 -4.67 -3.44
C VAL A 107 -5.61 -5.84 -2.64
N ILE A 108 -6.49 -6.69 -2.11
CA ILE A 108 -6.08 -7.89 -1.38
C ILE A 108 -5.53 -8.92 -2.35
N THR A 109 -4.43 -9.57 -1.99
CA THR A 109 -3.66 -10.42 -2.93
C THR A 109 -4.48 -11.58 -3.49
N VAL A 110 -5.39 -12.17 -2.71
CA VAL A 110 -6.29 -13.22 -3.21
C VAL A 110 -7.22 -12.72 -4.32
N GLU A 111 -7.58 -11.44 -4.33
CA GLU A 111 -8.43 -10.87 -5.38
C GLU A 111 -7.68 -10.79 -6.72
N VAL A 112 -6.37 -10.50 -6.68
CA VAL A 112 -5.51 -10.54 -7.86
C VAL A 112 -5.43 -11.97 -8.42
N GLN A 113 -5.26 -12.99 -7.54
CA GLN A 113 -5.27 -14.39 -7.95
C GLN A 113 -6.61 -14.78 -8.58
N ASN A 114 -7.72 -14.38 -7.96
CA ASN A 114 -9.06 -14.68 -8.45
C ASN A 114 -9.32 -13.99 -9.81
N ALA A 115 -8.84 -12.76 -10.00
CA ALA A 115 -8.96 -12.05 -11.27
C ALA A 115 -8.19 -12.76 -12.39
N ALA A 116 -6.96 -13.18 -12.12
CA ALA A 116 -6.15 -13.97 -13.06
C ALA A 116 -6.84 -15.31 -13.43
N ALA A 117 -7.32 -16.03 -12.44
CA ALA A 117 -7.94 -17.35 -12.61
C ALA A 117 -9.18 -17.33 -13.51
N LYS A 118 -9.98 -16.26 -13.49
CA LYS A 118 -11.16 -16.08 -14.37
C LYS A 118 -10.80 -16.14 -15.87
N HIS A 119 -9.54 -15.88 -16.20
CA HIS A 119 -9.03 -15.86 -17.57
C HIS A 119 -8.06 -17.03 -17.86
N GLY A 120 -8.01 -18.05 -16.97
CA GLY A 120 -7.12 -19.20 -17.11
C GLY A 120 -5.66 -18.90 -16.77
N TRP A 121 -5.36 -17.73 -16.20
CA TRP A 121 -4.04 -17.33 -15.73
C TRP A 121 -3.82 -17.65 -14.26
N TYR A 122 -2.55 -17.74 -13.89
CA TYR A 122 -2.15 -18.06 -12.52
C TYR A 122 -1.14 -17.04 -12.00
N TYR A 123 -1.47 -16.38 -10.91
CA TYR A 123 -0.57 -15.50 -10.15
C TYR A 123 0.04 -16.28 -8.98
N PRO A 124 1.32 -16.72 -9.06
CA PRO A 124 1.89 -17.69 -8.13
C PRO A 124 2.17 -17.20 -6.70
N PRO A 125 2.55 -15.93 -6.43
CA PRO A 125 2.86 -15.50 -5.06
C PRO A 125 1.68 -15.76 -4.11
N ASP A 126 1.97 -16.47 -3.02
CA ASP A 126 0.97 -16.90 -2.04
C ASP A 126 1.45 -16.76 -0.60
N PRO A 127 1.72 -15.54 -0.12
CA PRO A 127 2.09 -15.34 1.27
C PRO A 127 1.05 -15.97 2.22
N ALA A 128 1.48 -16.42 3.40
CA ALA A 128 0.58 -17.05 4.38
C ALA A 128 -0.65 -16.17 4.72
N SER A 129 -0.50 -14.85 4.59
CA SER A 129 -1.54 -13.84 4.77
C SER A 129 -2.33 -13.52 3.48
N LEU A 130 -2.33 -14.38 2.48
CA LEU A 130 -2.91 -14.16 1.14
C LEU A 130 -4.30 -13.50 1.13
N LYS A 131 -5.15 -13.85 2.09
CA LYS A 131 -6.52 -13.35 2.22
C LYS A 131 -6.64 -12.02 2.97
N GLU A 132 -5.54 -11.53 3.52
CA GLU A 132 -5.51 -10.35 4.38
C GLU A 132 -4.53 -9.27 3.86
N CYS A 133 -3.41 -9.68 3.25
CA CYS A 133 -2.37 -8.76 2.80
C CYS A 133 -2.73 -8.06 1.50
N SER A 134 -2.29 -6.80 1.38
CA SER A 134 -2.45 -6.01 0.16
C SER A 134 -1.31 -6.24 -0.82
N ILE A 135 -1.61 -6.13 -2.12
CA ILE A 135 -0.61 -6.30 -3.18
C ILE A 135 0.53 -5.28 -3.07
N GLY A 136 0.24 -4.05 -2.70
CA GLY A 136 1.27 -3.02 -2.49
C GLY A 136 2.19 -3.37 -1.32
N GLY A 137 1.65 -3.95 -0.24
CA GLY A 137 2.46 -4.48 0.87
C GLY A 137 3.36 -5.63 0.43
N ASN A 138 2.85 -6.54 -0.40
CA ASN A 138 3.65 -7.65 -0.95
C ASN A 138 4.79 -7.13 -1.84
N ILE A 139 4.55 -6.11 -2.65
CA ILE A 139 5.58 -5.49 -3.49
C ILE A 139 6.64 -4.83 -2.60
N ALA A 140 6.24 -4.03 -1.61
CA ALA A 140 7.15 -3.30 -0.73
C ALA A 140 8.08 -4.21 0.07
N THR A 141 7.60 -5.40 0.46
CA THR A 141 8.37 -6.37 1.26
C THR A 141 8.95 -7.51 0.44
N ASN A 142 8.67 -7.52 -0.87
CA ASN A 142 8.99 -8.64 -1.76
C ASN A 142 8.48 -9.98 -1.22
N ALA A 143 7.20 -10.02 -0.86
CA ALA A 143 6.60 -11.16 -0.19
C ALA A 143 6.75 -12.46 -0.99
N GLY A 144 7.10 -13.52 -0.28
CA GLY A 144 7.13 -14.89 -0.79
C GLY A 144 5.91 -15.69 -0.35
N GLY A 145 6.10 -16.99 -0.16
CA GLY A 145 5.08 -17.92 0.31
C GLY A 145 5.56 -19.36 0.09
N PRO A 146 4.73 -20.38 0.41
CA PRO A 146 5.12 -21.79 0.27
C PRO A 146 5.57 -22.18 -1.14
N ARG A 147 5.08 -21.46 -2.16
CA ARG A 147 5.38 -21.75 -3.57
C ARG A 147 6.62 -21.02 -4.10
N CYS A 148 7.25 -20.15 -3.30
CA CYS A 148 8.32 -19.27 -3.79
C CYS A 148 9.61 -20.03 -4.20
N LEU A 149 9.85 -21.23 -3.67
CA LEU A 149 10.97 -22.06 -4.09
C LEU A 149 10.91 -22.40 -5.59
N LYS A 150 9.71 -22.67 -6.12
CA LYS A 150 9.50 -23.00 -7.54
C LYS A 150 9.25 -21.76 -8.39
N TYR A 151 8.38 -20.86 -7.93
CA TYR A 151 7.84 -19.79 -8.77
C TYR A 151 8.48 -18.43 -8.49
N GLY A 152 9.34 -18.32 -7.49
CA GLY A 152 9.92 -17.04 -7.08
C GLY A 152 8.97 -16.24 -6.18
N VAL A 153 9.34 -14.99 -5.95
CA VAL A 153 8.68 -14.04 -5.04
C VAL A 153 8.00 -12.93 -5.81
N THR A 154 7.26 -12.07 -5.14
CA THR A 154 6.44 -10.98 -5.74
C THR A 154 7.20 -10.16 -6.78
N ARG A 155 8.47 -9.80 -6.52
CA ARG A 155 9.31 -9.00 -7.43
C ARG A 155 9.33 -9.51 -8.86
N SER A 156 9.35 -10.82 -9.06
CA SER A 156 9.42 -11.45 -10.39
C SER A 156 8.16 -11.23 -11.23
N TYR A 157 7.08 -10.76 -10.63
CA TYR A 157 5.78 -10.55 -11.26
C TYR A 157 5.42 -9.08 -11.41
N VAL A 158 6.29 -8.16 -11.02
CA VAL A 158 6.07 -6.72 -11.13
C VAL A 158 6.72 -6.20 -12.39
N LEU A 159 5.91 -5.82 -13.38
CA LEU A 159 6.36 -5.29 -14.66
C LEU A 159 6.55 -3.77 -14.64
N GLY A 160 5.78 -3.07 -13.84
CA GLY A 160 5.86 -1.62 -13.71
C GLY A 160 5.17 -1.10 -12.47
N LEU A 161 5.50 0.11 -12.08
CA LEU A 161 4.98 0.78 -10.90
C LEU A 161 4.66 2.25 -11.22
N GLU A 162 3.56 2.74 -10.64
CA GLU A 162 3.37 4.15 -10.36
C GLU A 162 3.79 4.41 -8.92
N VAL A 163 4.78 5.27 -8.72
CA VAL A 163 5.39 5.57 -7.43
C VAL A 163 5.26 7.05 -7.14
N VAL A 164 4.86 7.40 -5.93
CA VAL A 164 4.93 8.78 -5.44
C VAL A 164 6.21 8.94 -4.62
N LEU A 165 7.05 9.87 -5.03
CA LEU A 165 8.31 10.18 -4.34
C LEU A 165 8.06 10.98 -3.05
N ALA A 166 9.07 11.08 -2.20
CA ALA A 166 8.97 11.78 -0.92
C ALA A 166 8.54 13.26 -1.04
N ASP A 167 8.88 13.90 -2.16
CA ASP A 167 8.50 15.28 -2.47
C ASP A 167 7.13 15.41 -3.17
N GLY A 168 6.37 14.31 -3.28
CA GLY A 168 5.05 14.26 -3.89
C GLY A 168 5.05 14.06 -5.41
N ARG A 169 6.20 14.08 -6.10
CA ARG A 169 6.23 13.82 -7.54
C ARG A 169 5.85 12.38 -7.86
N VAL A 170 5.10 12.21 -8.95
CA VAL A 170 4.70 10.89 -9.44
C VAL A 170 5.69 10.41 -10.50
N LEU A 171 6.21 9.21 -10.31
CA LEU A 171 7.10 8.52 -11.25
C LEU A 171 6.44 7.23 -11.74
N ARG A 172 6.55 6.95 -13.03
CA ARG A 172 6.16 5.67 -13.62
C ARG A 172 7.40 4.93 -14.10
N THR A 173 7.51 3.67 -13.74
CA THR A 173 8.64 2.80 -14.12
C THR A 173 8.13 1.51 -14.72
N GLY A 174 8.90 0.94 -15.66
CA GLY A 174 8.51 -0.28 -16.35
C GLY A 174 7.34 -0.07 -17.29
N GLY A 175 6.66 -1.16 -17.65
CA GLY A 175 5.55 -1.14 -18.58
C GLY A 175 5.07 -2.56 -18.90
N ARG A 176 4.15 -2.66 -19.88
CA ARG A 176 3.60 -3.94 -20.35
C ARG A 176 4.53 -4.67 -21.33
N ASN A 177 5.59 -3.98 -21.80
CA ASN A 177 6.55 -4.49 -22.81
C ASN A 177 7.92 -4.66 -22.16
#